data_3eb8cbcc2805716b72ecf582dd3dfbcb
#
_entry.id   3eb8cbcc2805716b72ecf582dd3dfbcb
#
_cell.length_a   1.000
_cell.length_b   1.000
_cell.length_c   1.000
_cell.angle_alpha   90.00
_cell.angle_beta   90.00
_cell.angle_gamma   90.00
#
_symmetry.space_group_name_H-M   'P 1'
#
loop_
_entity.id
_entity.type
_entity.pdbx_description
1 polymer ?
#
loop_
_entity_poly.entity_id
_entity_poly.type
_entity_poly.pdbx_seq_one_letter_code
_entity_poly.pdbx_strand_id
1 'polypeptide(L)'
;MSRAGAGTPIEDDDTAPMRTAALETAARRERMIAAAVELATAGGYDAVQMRDVAARAEVALGTLYRHYPSKDHLLLAALTEQAEALRERIAQRPPDGADAATRSADVLRRASRALARRPQLTAALVTALTAPEPDTAEAKHAVEAVLEGIITSAVDGATVPDAAGVIRTLGYVWLAVLSAWVGGSLDEHEMADDLATAARLLLTT
;
A
#
# COMPACT_ATOMS: atom_id res chain seq x y z
N MET A 1 -5.88 -67.63 15.01
CA MET A 1 -4.84 -66.65 14.61
C MET A 1 -5.44 -65.75 13.55
N SER A 2 -5.94 -64.63 13.96
CA SER A 2 -6.63 -63.70 13.06
C SER A 2 -5.78 -62.44 12.92
N ARG A 3 -5.38 -62.11 11.69
CA ARG A 3 -4.65 -60.87 11.36
C ARG A 3 -5.67 -59.79 11.02
N ALA A 4 -5.74 -58.79 11.91
CA ALA A 4 -6.43 -57.52 11.61
C ALA A 4 -5.55 -56.67 10.70
N GLY A 5 -6.06 -56.38 9.47
CA GLY A 5 -5.49 -55.39 8.58
C GLY A 5 -5.88 -54.00 9.06
N ALA A 6 -4.91 -53.19 9.43
CA ALA A 6 -5.11 -51.76 9.64
C ALA A 6 -5.21 -51.08 8.29
N GLY A 7 -6.41 -50.64 7.91
CA GLY A 7 -6.62 -49.74 6.81
C GLY A 7 -6.16 -48.35 7.20
N THR A 8 -5.17 -47.84 6.51
CA THR A 8 -4.74 -46.40 6.58
C THR A 8 -5.89 -45.57 6.02
N PRO A 9 -6.37 -44.52 6.67
CA PRO A 9 -7.29 -43.56 6.09
C PRO A 9 -6.56 -42.85 4.95
N ILE A 10 -7.07 -42.97 3.73
CA ILE A 10 -6.73 -42.10 2.62
C ILE A 10 -7.42 -40.77 2.97
N GLU A 11 -6.67 -39.79 3.47
CA GLU A 11 -7.14 -38.41 3.50
C GLU A 11 -7.27 -37.96 2.05
N ASP A 12 -8.50 -37.97 1.54
CA ASP A 12 -8.84 -37.35 0.26
C ASP A 12 -8.47 -35.87 0.34
N ASP A 13 -7.41 -35.47 -0.39
CA ASP A 13 -6.96 -34.09 -0.54
C ASP A 13 -7.92 -33.32 -1.48
N ASP A 14 -9.18 -33.18 -1.05
CA ASP A 14 -10.21 -32.40 -1.75
C ASP A 14 -9.93 -30.87 -1.72
N THR A 15 -8.87 -30.47 -1.00
CA THR A 15 -8.44 -29.05 -0.89
C THR A 15 -7.48 -28.63 -2.01
N ALA A 16 -6.84 -29.55 -2.69
CA ALA A 16 -5.84 -29.28 -3.72
C ALA A 16 -6.39 -28.44 -4.91
N PRO A 17 -7.55 -28.75 -5.51
CA PRO A 17 -8.09 -27.95 -6.61
C PRO A 17 -8.51 -26.54 -6.19
N MET A 18 -9.05 -26.38 -4.98
CA MET A 18 -9.39 -25.05 -4.44
C MET A 18 -8.15 -24.20 -4.20
N ARG A 19 -7.07 -24.77 -3.70
CA ARG A 19 -5.79 -24.08 -3.51
C ARG A 19 -5.17 -23.65 -4.83
N THR A 20 -5.22 -24.49 -5.85
CA THR A 20 -4.73 -24.16 -7.19
C THR A 20 -5.51 -23.01 -7.81
N ALA A 21 -6.84 -23.03 -7.75
CA ALA A 21 -7.69 -21.96 -8.26
C ALA A 21 -7.46 -20.63 -7.51
N ALA A 22 -7.23 -20.66 -6.19
CA ALA A 22 -6.91 -19.48 -5.39
C ALA A 22 -5.54 -18.89 -5.80
N LEU A 23 -4.52 -19.72 -5.99
CA LEU A 23 -3.19 -19.30 -6.44
C LEU A 23 -3.22 -18.68 -7.85
N GLU A 24 -3.98 -19.28 -8.77
CA GLU A 24 -4.16 -18.72 -10.12
C GLU A 24 -4.87 -17.36 -10.08
N THR A 25 -5.84 -17.21 -9.19
CA THR A 25 -6.55 -15.93 -9.00
C THR A 25 -5.62 -14.86 -8.42
N ALA A 26 -4.81 -15.21 -7.43
CA ALA A 26 -3.81 -14.30 -6.85
C ALA A 26 -2.78 -13.86 -7.90
N ALA A 27 -2.17 -14.82 -8.63
CA ALA A 27 -1.21 -14.52 -9.69
C ALA A 27 -1.81 -13.63 -10.81
N ARG A 28 -3.11 -13.81 -11.11
CA ARG A 28 -3.81 -12.96 -12.08
C ARG A 28 -3.98 -11.53 -11.55
N ARG A 29 -4.33 -11.36 -10.27
CA ARG A 29 -4.43 -10.03 -9.64
C ARG A 29 -3.08 -9.32 -9.63
N GLU A 30 -2.01 -10.02 -9.27
CA GLU A 30 -0.65 -9.48 -9.31
C GLU A 30 -0.27 -8.97 -10.70
N ARG A 31 -0.56 -9.72 -11.77
CA ARG A 31 -0.29 -9.27 -13.15
C ARG A 31 -1.08 -8.01 -13.52
N MET A 32 -2.36 -7.91 -13.10
CA MET A 32 -3.17 -6.72 -13.36
C MET A 32 -2.59 -5.48 -12.66
N ILE A 33 -2.18 -5.61 -11.39
CA ILE A 33 -1.57 -4.53 -10.61
C ILE A 33 -0.21 -4.16 -11.20
N ALA A 34 0.64 -5.14 -11.52
CA ALA A 34 1.94 -4.89 -12.15
C ALA A 34 1.81 -4.11 -13.47
N ALA A 35 0.85 -4.50 -14.33
CA ALA A 35 0.58 -3.79 -15.58
C ALA A 35 0.15 -2.33 -15.36
N ALA A 36 -0.69 -2.07 -14.36
CA ALA A 36 -1.09 -0.71 -14.02
C ALA A 36 0.08 0.12 -13.48
N VAL A 37 0.93 -0.47 -12.62
CA VAL A 37 2.14 0.18 -12.10
C VAL A 37 3.12 0.53 -13.22
N GLU A 38 3.33 -0.36 -14.20
CA GLU A 38 4.17 -0.08 -15.37
C GLU A 38 3.64 1.10 -16.19
N LEU A 39 2.35 1.09 -16.51
CA LEU A 39 1.71 2.19 -17.26
C LEU A 39 1.77 3.51 -16.49
N ALA A 40 1.45 3.50 -15.20
CA ALA A 40 1.54 4.68 -14.35
C ALA A 40 2.98 5.21 -14.21
N THR A 41 3.97 4.32 -14.16
CA THR A 41 5.37 4.70 -14.10
C THR A 41 5.83 5.37 -15.39
N ALA A 42 5.32 4.92 -16.53
CA ALA A 42 5.67 5.45 -17.85
C ALA A 42 5.00 6.79 -18.17
N GLY A 43 3.73 7.01 -17.77
CA GLY A 43 2.96 8.17 -18.20
C GLY A 43 1.94 8.71 -17.20
N GLY A 44 2.05 8.37 -15.93
CA GLY A 44 1.17 8.87 -14.87
C GLY A 44 -0.25 8.30 -14.92
N TYR A 45 -1.17 9.02 -14.30
CA TYR A 45 -2.56 8.60 -14.14
C TYR A 45 -3.30 8.40 -15.47
N ASP A 46 -3.07 9.28 -16.44
CA ASP A 46 -3.77 9.23 -17.72
C ASP A 46 -3.30 8.11 -18.65
N ALA A 47 -2.08 7.64 -18.46
CA ALA A 47 -1.55 6.48 -19.19
C ALA A 47 -2.18 5.14 -18.73
N VAL A 48 -2.81 5.11 -17.57
CA VAL A 48 -3.50 3.90 -17.08
C VAL A 48 -4.87 3.80 -17.73
N GLN A 49 -4.94 3.08 -18.86
CA GLN A 49 -6.18 2.75 -19.54
C GLN A 49 -6.54 1.29 -19.28
N MET A 50 -7.78 1.00 -18.87
CA MET A 50 -8.21 -0.36 -18.49
C MET A 50 -8.00 -1.38 -19.62
N ARG A 51 -8.12 -0.96 -20.90
CA ARG A 51 -7.84 -1.84 -22.05
C ARG A 51 -6.37 -2.22 -22.15
N ASP A 52 -5.48 -1.25 -21.91
CA ASP A 52 -4.04 -1.47 -22.01
C ASP A 52 -3.54 -2.31 -20.83
N VAL A 53 -4.11 -2.10 -19.64
CA VAL A 53 -3.88 -2.97 -18.48
C VAL A 53 -4.31 -4.40 -18.78
N ALA A 54 -5.53 -4.63 -19.30
CA ALA A 54 -6.02 -5.96 -19.62
C ALA A 54 -5.15 -6.68 -20.66
N ALA A 55 -4.74 -5.96 -21.71
CA ALA A 55 -3.85 -6.49 -22.75
C ALA A 55 -2.48 -6.89 -22.17
N ARG A 56 -1.89 -6.02 -21.32
CA ARG A 56 -0.56 -6.24 -20.73
C ARG A 56 -0.57 -7.33 -19.66
N ALA A 57 -1.65 -7.45 -18.89
CA ALA A 57 -1.85 -8.49 -17.90
C ALA A 57 -2.29 -9.85 -18.49
N GLU A 58 -2.51 -9.90 -19.82
CA GLU A 58 -3.01 -11.06 -20.54
C GLU A 58 -4.34 -11.60 -19.98
N VAL A 59 -5.29 -10.68 -19.76
CA VAL A 59 -6.63 -11.00 -19.27
C VAL A 59 -7.71 -10.38 -20.14
N ALA A 60 -8.90 -11.00 -20.16
CA ALA A 60 -10.05 -10.38 -20.80
C ALA A 60 -10.45 -9.09 -20.04
N LEU A 61 -10.83 -8.05 -20.77
CA LEU A 61 -11.26 -6.75 -20.19
C LEU A 61 -12.41 -6.93 -19.17
N GLY A 62 -13.38 -7.81 -19.46
CA GLY A 62 -14.45 -8.12 -18.52
C GLY A 62 -13.98 -8.80 -17.22
N THR A 63 -12.87 -9.54 -17.30
CA THR A 63 -12.24 -10.12 -16.10
C THR A 63 -11.58 -9.01 -15.25
N LEU A 64 -10.89 -8.06 -15.87
CA LEU A 64 -10.32 -6.92 -15.17
C LEU A 64 -11.41 -6.11 -14.45
N TYR A 65 -12.51 -5.74 -15.12
CA TYR A 65 -13.60 -4.99 -14.52
C TYR A 65 -14.31 -5.72 -13.38
N ARG A 66 -14.32 -7.05 -13.39
CA ARG A 66 -14.86 -7.83 -12.28
C ARG A 66 -14.00 -7.75 -11.01
N HIS A 67 -12.67 -7.58 -11.16
CA HIS A 67 -11.75 -7.43 -10.03
C HIS A 67 -11.61 -5.97 -9.60
N TYR A 68 -11.56 -5.06 -10.56
CA TYR A 68 -11.34 -3.63 -10.37
C TYR A 68 -12.33 -2.83 -11.21
N PRO A 69 -13.43 -2.32 -10.62
CA PRO A 69 -14.49 -1.61 -11.34
C PRO A 69 -14.01 -0.37 -12.08
N SER A 70 -12.95 0.29 -11.59
CA SER A 70 -12.34 1.46 -12.24
C SER A 70 -10.81 1.42 -12.13
N LYS A 71 -10.14 2.33 -12.82
CA LYS A 71 -8.69 2.51 -12.70
C LYS A 71 -8.28 2.98 -11.30
N ASP A 72 -9.16 3.71 -10.61
CA ASP A 72 -8.89 4.16 -9.24
C ASP A 72 -8.86 2.99 -8.27
N HIS A 73 -9.79 2.04 -8.37
CA HIS A 73 -9.73 0.79 -7.59
C HIS A 73 -8.43 0.02 -7.82
N LEU A 74 -8.00 -0.05 -9.09
CA LEU A 74 -6.77 -0.75 -9.46
C LEU A 74 -5.51 -0.02 -8.92
N LEU A 75 -5.47 1.31 -9.03
CA LEU A 75 -4.36 2.12 -8.50
C LEU A 75 -4.34 2.13 -6.96
N LEU A 76 -5.49 2.12 -6.30
CA LEU A 76 -5.57 1.97 -4.85
C LEU A 76 -5.09 0.60 -4.39
N ALA A 77 -5.42 -0.48 -5.11
CA ALA A 77 -4.86 -1.80 -4.85
C ALA A 77 -3.33 -1.82 -5.04
N ALA A 78 -2.81 -1.15 -6.08
CA ALA A 78 -1.37 -0.99 -6.27
C ALA A 78 -0.71 -0.21 -5.13
N LEU A 79 -1.37 0.83 -4.62
CA LEU A 79 -0.89 1.60 -3.47
C LEU A 79 -0.87 0.75 -2.20
N THR A 80 -1.91 -0.06 -1.96
CA THR A 80 -1.97 -0.99 -0.83
C THR A 80 -0.80 -1.98 -0.87
N GLU A 81 -0.52 -2.62 -2.02
CA GLU A 81 0.62 -3.54 -2.17
C GLU A 81 1.97 -2.85 -1.92
N GLN A 82 2.14 -1.61 -2.39
CA GLN A 82 3.37 -0.86 -2.14
C GLN A 82 3.52 -0.47 -0.67
N ALA A 83 2.43 -0.10 0.00
CA ALA A 83 2.42 0.20 1.43
C ALA A 83 2.72 -1.05 2.26
N GLU A 84 2.16 -2.21 1.91
CA GLU A 84 2.48 -3.50 2.54
C GLU A 84 3.97 -3.86 2.36
N ALA A 85 4.51 -3.74 1.16
CA ALA A 85 5.92 -3.97 0.92
C ALA A 85 6.84 -3.00 1.67
N LEU A 86 6.39 -1.77 1.94
CA LEU A 86 7.08 -0.81 2.80
C LEU A 86 7.00 -1.26 4.26
N ARG A 87 5.83 -1.69 4.74
CA ARG A 87 5.62 -2.19 6.09
C ARG A 87 6.56 -3.37 6.39
N GLU A 88 6.67 -4.33 5.47
CA GLU A 88 7.59 -5.45 5.58
C GLU A 88 9.06 -5.01 5.68
N ARG A 89 9.47 -4.05 4.84
CA ARG A 89 10.83 -3.48 4.87
C ARG A 89 11.13 -2.78 6.19
N ILE A 90 10.15 -2.08 6.75
CA ILE A 90 10.28 -1.43 8.07
C ILE A 90 10.38 -2.48 9.17
N ALA A 91 9.60 -3.57 9.11
CA ALA A 91 9.68 -4.66 10.05
C ALA A 91 11.06 -5.36 10.02
N GLN A 92 11.64 -5.54 8.83
CA GLN A 92 13.01 -6.10 8.65
C GLN A 92 14.11 -5.14 9.11
N ARG A 93 13.87 -3.83 9.01
CA ARG A 93 14.80 -2.78 9.44
C ARG A 93 14.02 -1.73 10.24
N PRO A 94 13.87 -1.94 11.55
CA PRO A 94 13.14 -1.01 12.43
C PRO A 94 13.63 0.43 12.28
N PRO A 95 12.77 1.42 12.57
CA PRO A 95 13.14 2.82 12.48
C PRO A 95 14.18 3.19 13.54
N ASP A 96 15.12 4.06 13.14
CA ASP A 96 16.14 4.59 14.03
C ASP A 96 15.61 5.82 14.77
N GLY A 97 15.88 5.91 16.07
CA GLY A 97 15.57 7.07 16.88
C GLY A 97 15.41 6.75 18.37
N ALA A 98 15.82 7.71 19.21
CA ALA A 98 15.75 7.58 20.66
C ALA A 98 14.31 7.72 21.19
N ASP A 99 13.46 8.41 20.45
CA ASP A 99 12.08 8.72 20.82
C ASP A 99 11.10 8.45 19.66
N ALA A 100 9.80 8.53 19.95
CA ALA A 100 8.75 8.29 18.96
C ALA A 100 8.77 9.31 17.81
N ALA A 101 9.11 10.56 18.08
CA ALA A 101 9.17 11.61 17.07
C ALA A 101 10.26 11.33 16.03
N THR A 102 11.47 10.99 16.51
CA THR A 102 12.61 10.67 15.64
C THR A 102 12.35 9.39 14.83
N ARG A 103 11.77 8.35 15.45
CA ARG A 103 11.41 7.11 14.73
C ARG A 103 10.33 7.35 13.68
N SER A 104 9.30 8.14 14.00
CA SER A 104 8.25 8.49 13.05
C SER A 104 8.79 9.31 11.88
N ALA A 105 9.66 10.30 12.15
CA ALA A 105 10.34 11.05 11.10
C ALA A 105 11.19 10.15 10.18
N ASP A 106 11.90 9.16 10.74
CA ASP A 106 12.68 8.19 9.94
C ASP A 106 11.78 7.33 9.04
N VAL A 107 10.66 6.82 9.56
CA VAL A 107 9.66 6.06 8.79
C VAL A 107 9.10 6.89 7.64
N LEU A 108 8.60 8.10 7.94
CA LEU A 108 8.02 8.99 6.93
C LEU A 108 9.03 9.37 5.86
N ARG A 109 10.28 9.68 6.24
CA ARG A 109 11.37 9.95 5.31
C ARG A 109 11.68 8.75 4.39
N ARG A 110 11.74 7.51 4.93
CA ARG A 110 11.96 6.30 4.13
C ARG A 110 10.83 6.05 3.15
N ALA A 111 9.59 6.25 3.60
CA ALA A 111 8.39 6.14 2.77
C ALA A 111 8.40 7.16 1.62
N SER A 112 8.64 8.43 1.94
CA SER A 112 8.67 9.51 0.96
C SER A 112 9.78 9.31 -0.08
N ARG A 113 10.97 8.89 0.34
CA ARG A 113 12.05 8.55 -0.59
C ARG A 113 11.72 7.37 -1.51
N ALA A 114 10.97 6.38 -1.02
CA ALA A 114 10.55 5.26 -1.86
C ALA A 114 9.57 5.72 -2.95
N LEU A 115 8.66 6.63 -2.62
CA LEU A 115 7.70 7.24 -3.55
C LEU A 115 8.39 8.19 -4.53
N ALA A 116 9.35 9.00 -4.08
CA ALA A 116 10.08 9.96 -4.91
C ALA A 116 10.89 9.32 -6.05
N ARG A 117 11.26 8.04 -5.91
CA ARG A 117 11.96 7.28 -6.97
C ARG A 117 11.13 7.07 -8.25
N ARG A 118 9.79 7.17 -8.16
CA ARG A 118 8.86 6.95 -9.26
C ARG A 118 7.81 8.07 -9.29
N PRO A 119 8.18 9.32 -9.63
CA PRO A 119 7.31 10.47 -9.47
C PRO A 119 5.99 10.37 -10.25
N GLN A 120 6.02 9.83 -11.48
CA GLN A 120 4.82 9.64 -12.29
C GLN A 120 3.84 8.65 -11.65
N LEU A 121 4.37 7.52 -11.14
CA LEU A 121 3.56 6.55 -10.43
C LEU A 121 2.98 7.16 -9.15
N THR A 122 3.80 7.86 -8.36
CA THR A 122 3.35 8.52 -7.12
C THR A 122 2.25 9.53 -7.40
N ALA A 123 2.39 10.35 -8.44
CA ALA A 123 1.34 11.26 -8.87
C ALA A 123 0.04 10.54 -9.23
N ALA A 124 0.11 9.43 -9.95
CA ALA A 124 -1.05 8.61 -10.28
C ALA A 124 -1.74 8.03 -9.03
N LEU A 125 -0.96 7.54 -8.06
CA LEU A 125 -1.47 6.97 -6.82
C LEU A 125 -2.12 8.03 -5.93
N VAL A 126 -1.49 9.21 -5.80
CA VAL A 126 -2.06 10.36 -5.06
C VAL A 126 -3.36 10.83 -5.73
N THR A 127 -3.40 10.90 -7.06
CA THR A 127 -4.62 11.25 -7.80
C THR A 127 -5.76 10.27 -7.49
N ALA A 128 -5.53 8.96 -7.56
CA ALA A 128 -6.53 7.95 -7.24
C ALA A 128 -6.99 8.02 -5.77
N LEU A 129 -6.06 8.26 -4.83
CA LEU A 129 -6.36 8.36 -3.42
C LEU A 129 -7.24 9.59 -3.08
N THR A 130 -7.01 10.71 -3.77
CA THR A 130 -7.72 11.97 -3.55
C THR A 130 -8.95 12.16 -4.44
N ALA A 131 -9.18 11.27 -5.43
CA ALA A 131 -10.34 11.33 -6.31
C ALA A 131 -11.65 11.25 -5.51
N PRO A 132 -12.66 12.08 -5.83
CA PRO A 132 -13.95 12.09 -5.11
C PRO A 132 -14.90 10.98 -5.58
N GLU A 133 -14.41 9.76 -5.72
CA GLU A 133 -15.17 8.58 -6.17
C GLU A 133 -15.78 7.85 -4.96
N PRO A 134 -17.12 7.86 -4.77
CA PRO A 134 -17.75 7.24 -3.60
C PRO A 134 -17.50 5.73 -3.49
N ASP A 135 -17.48 5.04 -4.62
CA ASP A 135 -17.32 3.57 -4.68
C ASP A 135 -15.91 3.11 -4.29
N THR A 136 -14.93 4.02 -4.16
CA THR A 136 -13.57 3.70 -3.74
C THR A 136 -13.33 3.79 -2.23
N ALA A 137 -14.34 4.09 -1.42
CA ALA A 137 -14.19 4.32 0.01
C ALA A 137 -13.55 3.12 0.74
N GLU A 138 -13.98 1.89 0.44
CA GLU A 138 -13.41 0.67 1.02
C GLU A 138 -11.93 0.49 0.65
N ALA A 139 -11.58 0.72 -0.62
CA ALA A 139 -10.20 0.64 -1.09
C ALA A 139 -9.30 1.71 -0.45
N LYS A 140 -9.81 2.92 -0.23
CA LYS A 140 -9.11 4.00 0.48
C LYS A 140 -8.89 3.64 1.94
N HIS A 141 -9.90 3.13 2.63
CA HIS A 141 -9.74 2.66 4.01
C HIS A 141 -8.71 1.54 4.14
N ALA A 142 -8.60 0.64 3.16
CA ALA A 142 -7.56 -0.38 3.16
C ALA A 142 -6.15 0.24 3.09
N VAL A 143 -5.94 1.25 2.25
CA VAL A 143 -4.68 2.02 2.18
C VAL A 143 -4.40 2.70 3.52
N GLU A 144 -5.38 3.43 4.06
CA GLU A 144 -5.27 4.14 5.33
C GLU A 144 -4.85 3.21 6.46
N ALA A 145 -5.48 2.04 6.58
CA ALA A 145 -5.17 1.05 7.62
C ALA A 145 -3.70 0.57 7.56
N VAL A 146 -3.15 0.35 6.36
CA VAL A 146 -1.75 -0.04 6.21
C VAL A 146 -0.81 1.11 6.59
N LEU A 147 -1.12 2.34 6.16
CA LEU A 147 -0.32 3.53 6.47
C LEU A 147 -0.35 3.85 7.96
N GLU A 148 -1.51 3.75 8.61
CA GLU A 148 -1.64 3.87 10.06
C GLU A 148 -0.81 2.81 10.79
N GLY A 149 -0.83 1.56 10.33
CA GLY A 149 -0.01 0.48 10.88
C GLY A 149 1.49 0.77 10.78
N ILE A 150 1.93 1.38 9.69
CA ILE A 150 3.33 1.81 9.48
C ILE A 150 3.72 2.88 10.52
N ILE A 151 2.89 3.92 10.72
CA ILE A 151 3.16 4.97 11.70
C ILE A 151 3.07 4.42 13.11
N THR A 152 2.09 3.56 13.40
CA THR A 152 1.93 2.89 14.70
C THR A 152 3.21 2.16 15.12
N SER A 153 3.86 1.46 14.20
CA SER A 153 5.11 0.75 14.52
C SER A 153 6.26 1.67 14.97
N ALA A 154 6.23 2.94 14.58
CA ALA A 154 7.23 3.94 14.98
C ALA A 154 6.97 4.52 16.38
N VAL A 155 5.71 4.54 16.82
CA VAL A 155 5.33 5.06 18.16
C VAL A 155 5.22 3.95 19.20
N ASP A 156 5.39 2.68 18.82
CA ASP A 156 5.32 1.54 19.73
C ASP A 156 6.27 1.68 20.90
N GLY A 157 5.78 1.31 22.10
CA GLY A 157 6.51 1.46 23.36
C GLY A 157 6.59 2.91 23.90
N ALA A 158 6.02 3.90 23.24
CA ALA A 158 5.94 5.27 23.74
C ALA A 158 4.58 5.56 24.40
N THR A 159 4.60 6.37 25.46
CA THR A 159 3.36 6.92 26.04
C THR A 159 2.96 8.15 25.26
N VAL A 160 2.06 8.00 24.29
CA VAL A 160 1.55 9.10 23.47
C VAL A 160 0.09 9.33 23.83
N PRO A 161 -0.25 10.50 24.42
CA PRO A 161 -1.65 10.85 24.64
C PRO A 161 -2.39 10.90 23.30
N ASP A 162 -3.61 10.31 23.23
CA ASP A 162 -4.40 10.20 21.98
C ASP A 162 -3.57 9.70 20.78
N ALA A 163 -2.85 8.60 20.97
CA ALA A 163 -2.00 8.03 19.92
C ALA A 163 -2.74 7.84 18.58
N ALA A 164 -4.01 7.42 18.62
CA ALA A 164 -4.83 7.25 17.41
C ALA A 164 -5.06 8.57 16.68
N GLY A 165 -5.34 9.66 17.40
CA GLY A 165 -5.49 11.00 16.82
C GLY A 165 -4.19 11.52 16.22
N VAL A 166 -3.08 11.29 16.91
CA VAL A 166 -1.73 11.68 16.44
C VAL A 166 -1.36 10.92 15.16
N ILE A 167 -1.53 9.60 15.13
CA ILE A 167 -1.21 8.75 13.97
C ILE A 167 -2.04 9.19 12.76
N ARG A 168 -3.34 9.38 12.93
CA ARG A 168 -4.23 9.86 11.87
C ARG A 168 -3.81 11.25 11.37
N THR A 169 -3.47 12.17 12.27
CA THR A 169 -3.03 13.52 11.91
C THR A 169 -1.72 13.50 11.13
N LEU A 170 -0.75 12.67 11.54
CA LEU A 170 0.49 12.46 10.78
C LEU A 170 0.21 11.92 9.38
N GLY A 171 -0.77 11.02 9.22
CA GLY A 171 -1.21 10.52 7.92
C GLY A 171 -1.75 11.64 7.01
N TYR A 172 -2.57 12.55 7.57
CA TYR A 172 -3.08 13.71 6.82
C TYR A 172 -1.97 14.68 6.42
N VAL A 173 -1.03 14.97 7.31
CA VAL A 173 0.14 15.81 7.01
C VAL A 173 0.98 15.16 5.91
N TRP A 174 1.23 13.86 6.00
CA TRP A 174 1.98 13.14 4.98
C TRP A 174 1.32 13.21 3.60
N LEU A 175 0.00 12.98 3.51
CA LEU A 175 -0.73 13.10 2.26
C LEU A 175 -0.67 14.53 1.69
N ALA A 176 -0.83 15.55 2.54
CA ALA A 176 -0.76 16.95 2.13
C ALA A 176 0.63 17.31 1.57
N VAL A 177 1.69 16.89 2.25
CA VAL A 177 3.08 17.13 1.84
C VAL A 177 3.41 16.36 0.54
N LEU A 178 2.97 15.11 0.40
CA LEU A 178 3.10 14.37 -0.86
C LEU A 178 2.36 15.04 -2.02
N SER A 179 1.15 15.54 -1.76
CA SER A 179 0.37 16.25 -2.77
C SER A 179 1.06 17.54 -3.23
N ALA A 180 1.66 18.29 -2.30
CA ALA A 180 2.42 19.49 -2.59
C ALA A 180 3.70 19.19 -3.38
N TRP A 181 4.40 18.09 -3.03
CA TRP A 181 5.56 17.64 -3.80
C TRP A 181 5.18 17.18 -5.22
N VAL A 182 4.14 16.38 -5.38
CA VAL A 182 3.62 15.98 -6.71
C VAL A 182 3.21 17.20 -7.54
N GLY A 183 2.62 18.23 -6.90
CA GLY A 183 2.23 19.49 -7.52
C GLY A 183 3.40 20.44 -7.82
N GLY A 184 4.63 20.09 -7.43
CA GLY A 184 5.83 20.90 -7.66
C GLY A 184 5.96 22.12 -6.74
N SER A 185 5.18 22.16 -5.63
CA SER A 185 5.22 23.25 -4.64
C SER A 185 6.26 23.02 -3.56
N LEU A 186 6.75 21.78 -3.40
CA LEU A 186 7.81 21.39 -2.49
C LEU A 186 8.84 20.54 -3.21
N ASP A 187 10.10 20.64 -2.80
CA ASP A 187 11.14 19.70 -3.19
C ASP A 187 11.23 18.50 -2.21
N GLU A 188 12.11 17.53 -2.51
CA GLU A 188 12.26 16.33 -1.68
C GLU A 188 12.84 16.64 -0.30
N HIS A 189 13.65 17.67 -0.19
CA HIS A 189 14.27 18.09 1.08
C HIS A 189 13.24 18.78 1.97
N GLU A 190 12.51 19.73 1.43
CA GLU A 190 11.42 20.44 2.11
C GLU A 190 10.35 19.44 2.59
N MET A 191 9.99 18.47 1.76
CA MET A 191 9.07 17.38 2.13
C MET A 191 9.58 16.62 3.37
N ALA A 192 10.87 16.27 3.42
CA ALA A 192 11.45 15.54 4.55
C ALA A 192 11.48 16.39 5.82
N ASP A 193 11.79 17.68 5.72
CA ASP A 193 11.86 18.62 6.85
C ASP A 193 10.47 18.89 7.44
N ASP A 194 9.46 19.08 6.61
CA ASP A 194 8.07 19.28 7.05
C ASP A 194 7.53 18.04 7.80
N LEU A 195 7.81 16.86 7.30
CA LEU A 195 7.40 15.60 7.97
C LEU A 195 8.13 15.41 9.31
N ALA A 196 9.42 15.72 9.38
CA ALA A 196 10.18 15.67 10.63
C ALA A 196 9.66 16.69 11.65
N THR A 197 9.29 17.89 11.18
CA THR A 197 8.69 18.93 12.01
C THR A 197 7.31 18.50 12.53
N ALA A 198 6.45 17.94 11.69
CA ALA A 198 5.14 17.43 12.11
C ALA A 198 5.27 16.32 13.15
N ALA A 199 6.18 15.34 12.93
CA ALA A 199 6.43 14.28 13.89
C ALA A 199 6.87 14.82 15.24
N ARG A 200 7.80 15.81 15.25
CA ARG A 200 8.26 16.45 16.49
C ARG A 200 7.14 17.20 17.22
N LEU A 201 6.35 18.01 16.50
CA LEU A 201 5.28 18.81 17.12
C LEU A 201 4.16 17.95 17.71
N LEU A 202 3.86 16.82 17.10
CA LEU A 202 2.76 15.95 17.51
C LEU A 202 3.17 14.88 18.54
N LEU A 203 4.46 14.52 18.61
CA LEU A 203 4.96 13.44 19.45
C LEU A 203 5.90 13.88 20.58
N THR A 204 6.27 15.17 20.63
CA THR A 204 7.03 15.72 21.76
C THR A 204 6.07 16.38 22.74
N THR A 205 5.85 15.76 23.87
CA THR A 205 5.13 16.30 25.04
C THR A 205 6.11 16.83 26.04
#